data_3aebf88c170ed459b23038a2158ac363
#
_entry.id   3aebf88c170ed459b23038a2158ac363
#
_cell.length_a   1.000
_cell.length_b   1.000
_cell.length_c   1.000
_cell.angle_alpha   90.00
_cell.angle_beta   90.00
_cell.angle_gamma   90.00
#
_symmetry.space_group_name_H-M   'P 1'
#
loop_
_entity.id
_entity.type
_entity.pdbx_description
1 polymer ?
#
loop_
_entity_poly.entity_id
_entity_poly.type
_entity_poly.pdbx_seq_one_letter_code
_entity_poly.pdbx_strand_id
1 'polypeptide(L)'
;MKKIEAVIKPFKLDEVKEALHEVGVSGITVTEAKGFGRQKGHTELYRGAEYVVDFLPKVKLEVVVEAIAAAARTGRIGDGKIFVSSIDEALRIRTGERGSDAI
;
A
#
# COMPACT_ATOMS: atom_id res chain seq x y z
N MET A 1 17.90 -1.90 -7.34
CA MET A 1 16.96 -2.33 -6.28
C MET A 1 16.11 -1.14 -5.86
N LYS A 2 14.82 -1.30 -5.86
CA LYS A 2 13.90 -0.20 -5.57
C LYS A 2 12.86 -0.63 -4.54
N LYS A 3 12.49 0.30 -3.67
CA LYS A 3 11.40 0.15 -2.72
C LYS A 3 10.17 0.86 -3.26
N ILE A 4 9.04 0.18 -3.23
CA ILE A 4 7.75 0.76 -3.58
C ILE A 4 6.90 0.85 -2.32
N GLU A 5 6.46 2.05 -2.00
CA GLU A 5 5.45 2.28 -0.98
C GLU A 5 4.15 2.68 -1.67
N ALA A 6 3.11 1.91 -1.49
CA ALA A 6 1.81 2.17 -2.07
C ALA A 6 0.77 2.37 -0.99
N VAL A 7 0.05 3.47 -1.04
CA VAL A 7 -1.09 3.74 -0.17
C VAL A 7 -2.35 3.53 -0.99
N ILE A 8 -3.13 2.54 -0.65
CA ILE A 8 -4.28 2.08 -1.43
C ILE A 8 -5.55 2.00 -0.57
N LYS A 9 -6.68 1.87 -1.24
CA LYS A 9 -7.94 1.56 -0.56
C LYS A 9 -7.86 0.15 0.05
N PRO A 10 -8.34 -0.05 1.30
CA PRO A 10 -8.22 -1.36 1.97
C PRO A 10 -8.84 -2.53 1.19
N PHE A 11 -9.98 -2.31 0.52
CA PHE A 11 -10.67 -3.37 -0.21
C PHE A 11 -9.94 -3.83 -1.48
N LYS A 12 -8.90 -3.10 -1.90
CA LYS A 12 -8.06 -3.49 -3.03
C LYS A 12 -6.86 -4.36 -2.64
N LEU A 13 -6.64 -4.58 -1.35
CA LEU A 13 -5.47 -5.29 -0.87
C LEU A 13 -5.33 -6.70 -1.46
N ASP A 14 -6.41 -7.47 -1.49
CA ASP A 14 -6.36 -8.86 -2.00
C ASP A 14 -6.03 -8.90 -3.49
N GLU A 15 -6.61 -8.02 -4.29
CA GLU A 15 -6.31 -7.93 -5.72
C GLU A 15 -4.86 -7.53 -5.97
N VAL A 16 -4.34 -6.59 -5.20
CA VAL A 16 -2.94 -6.17 -5.29
C VAL A 16 -2.01 -7.30 -4.88
N LYS A 17 -2.31 -8.00 -3.81
CA LYS A 17 -1.54 -9.16 -3.34
C LYS A 17 -1.45 -10.24 -4.42
N GLU A 18 -2.56 -10.57 -5.07
CA GLU A 18 -2.58 -11.56 -6.15
C GLU A 18 -1.77 -11.10 -7.36
N ALA A 19 -1.93 -9.83 -7.76
CA ALA A 19 -1.18 -9.28 -8.88
C ALA A 19 0.34 -9.28 -8.62
N LEU A 20 0.76 -8.98 -7.41
CA LEU A 20 2.16 -9.04 -7.02
C LEU A 20 2.69 -10.48 -7.03
N HIS A 21 1.88 -11.44 -6.58
CA HIS A 21 2.26 -12.85 -6.61
C HIS A 21 2.47 -13.33 -8.06
N GLU A 22 1.63 -12.91 -8.99
CA GLU A 22 1.75 -13.27 -10.41
C GLU A 22 3.05 -12.77 -11.04
N VAL A 23 3.58 -11.63 -10.61
CA VAL A 23 4.86 -11.10 -11.09
C VAL A 23 6.06 -11.56 -10.25
N GLY A 24 5.86 -12.53 -9.37
CA GLY A 24 6.95 -13.15 -8.62
C GLY A 24 7.28 -12.53 -7.27
N VAL A 25 6.43 -11.66 -6.75
CA VAL A 25 6.61 -11.07 -5.42
C VAL A 25 5.93 -11.94 -4.39
N SER A 26 6.69 -12.50 -3.47
CA SER A 26 6.18 -13.35 -2.40
C SER A 26 6.08 -12.66 -1.05
N GLY A 27 6.75 -11.54 -0.88
CA GLY A 27 6.78 -10.81 0.40
C GLY A 27 6.33 -9.36 0.27
N ILE A 28 5.38 -8.98 1.09
CA ILE A 28 4.93 -7.60 1.24
C ILE A 28 4.75 -7.28 2.72
N THR A 29 4.93 -6.03 3.07
CA THR A 29 4.58 -5.53 4.40
C THR A 29 3.35 -4.66 4.28
N VAL A 30 2.35 -4.91 5.12
CA VAL A 30 1.09 -4.16 5.12
C VAL A 30 0.95 -3.43 6.44
N THR A 31 0.69 -2.14 6.36
CA THR A 31 0.45 -1.30 7.54
C THR A 31 -0.89 -0.62 7.36
N GLU A 32 -1.74 -0.67 8.38
CA GLU A 32 -2.96 0.13 8.40
C GLU A 32 -2.60 1.61 8.52
N ALA A 33 -3.23 2.43 7.71
CA ALA A 33 -2.97 3.86 7.66
C ALA A 33 -4.28 4.63 7.51
N LYS A 34 -4.21 5.93 7.69
CA LYS A 34 -5.33 6.84 7.45
C LYS A 34 -4.86 7.93 6.49
N GLY A 35 -5.70 8.27 5.54
CA GLY A 35 -5.39 9.31 4.57
C GLY A 35 -6.39 10.46 4.65
N PHE A 36 -5.87 11.66 4.46
CA PHE A 36 -6.67 12.87 4.26
C PHE A 36 -6.20 13.53 2.96
N GLY A 37 -7.13 13.93 2.13
CA GLY A 37 -6.79 14.54 0.87
C GLY A 37 -8.05 14.95 0.10
N ARG A 38 -8.01 14.80 -1.23
CA ARG A 38 -9.15 15.19 -2.10
C ARG A 38 -10.44 14.45 -1.79
N GLN A 39 -10.35 13.24 -1.27
CA GLN A 39 -11.50 12.46 -0.82
C GLN A 39 -12.13 13.07 0.42
N LYS A 40 -11.38 13.82 1.19
CA LYS A 40 -11.68 14.59 2.40
C LYS A 40 -12.21 13.79 3.58
N GLY A 41 -13.03 12.87 3.41
CA GLY A 41 -13.72 12.15 4.45
C GLY A 41 -15.22 12.06 4.14
N HIS A 42 -15.99 11.59 5.09
CA HIS A 42 -17.43 11.41 4.93
C HIS A 42 -18.12 11.55 6.29
N THR A 43 -19.45 11.67 6.25
CA THR A 43 -20.27 11.70 7.46
C THR A 43 -20.69 10.28 7.83
N GLU A 44 -20.48 9.91 9.08
CA GLU A 44 -20.93 8.64 9.65
C GLU A 44 -21.94 8.87 10.74
N LEU A 45 -22.90 7.93 10.88
CA LEU A 45 -23.84 7.89 11.99
C LEU A 45 -23.33 6.99 13.08
N TYR A 46 -23.30 7.50 14.31
CA TYR A 46 -22.94 6.73 15.47
C TYR A 46 -23.86 7.13 16.65
N ARG A 47 -24.59 6.18 17.19
CA ARG A 47 -25.55 6.39 18.29
C ARG A 47 -26.56 7.52 18.03
N GLY A 48 -27.01 7.63 16.77
CA GLY A 48 -27.99 8.64 16.36
C GLY A 48 -27.42 10.04 16.12
N ALA A 49 -26.10 10.24 16.23
CA ALA A 49 -25.43 11.48 15.92
C ALA A 49 -24.56 11.34 14.67
N GLU A 50 -24.50 12.39 13.87
CA GLU A 50 -23.62 12.43 12.70
C GLU A 50 -22.22 12.92 13.10
N TYR A 51 -21.20 12.25 12.59
CA TYR A 51 -19.80 12.63 12.75
C TYR A 51 -19.15 12.77 11.40
N VAL A 52 -18.38 13.86 11.20
CA VAL A 52 -17.56 14.02 10.02
C VAL A 52 -16.27 13.25 10.21
N VAL A 53 -15.99 12.34 9.28
CA VAL A 53 -14.74 11.56 9.29
C VAL A 53 -13.74 12.25 8.39
N ASP A 54 -12.75 12.92 8.97
CA ASP A 54 -11.72 13.65 8.24
C ASP A 54 -10.67 12.73 7.62
N PHE A 55 -10.40 11.59 8.28
CA PHE A 55 -9.43 10.61 7.82
C PHE A 55 -10.14 9.32 7.39
N LEU A 56 -9.74 8.80 6.24
CA LEU A 56 -10.27 7.55 5.71
C LEU A 56 -9.26 6.43 5.89
N PRO A 57 -9.73 5.19 6.18
CA PRO A 57 -8.85 4.04 6.28
C PRO A 57 -8.08 3.80 4.98
N LYS A 58 -6.81 3.49 5.10
CA LYS A 58 -5.92 3.10 4.00
C LYS A 58 -5.03 1.95 4.45
N VAL A 59 -4.42 1.27 3.51
CA VAL A 59 -3.31 0.37 3.79
C VAL A 59 -2.08 0.85 3.02
N LYS A 60 -0.94 0.74 3.66
CA LYS A 60 0.35 1.04 3.04
C LYS A 60 1.10 -0.27 2.85
N LEU A 61 1.48 -0.55 1.60
CA LEU A 61 2.31 -1.70 1.26
C LEU A 61 3.72 -1.25 0.99
N GLU A 62 4.68 -2.03 1.43
CA GLU A 62 6.09 -1.83 1.14
C GLU A 62 6.64 -3.05 0.42
N VAL A 63 7.09 -2.87 -0.80
CA VAL A 63 7.64 -3.93 -1.65
C VAL A 63 8.81 -3.41 -2.48
N VAL A 64 9.59 -4.32 -3.00
CA VAL A 64 10.76 -3.97 -3.83
C VAL A 64 10.53 -4.43 -5.27
N VAL A 65 9.45 -3.96 -5.88
CA VAL A 65 9.10 -4.25 -7.29
C VAL A 65 8.23 -3.15 -7.90
N GLU A 66 8.07 -3.19 -9.20
CA GLU A 66 7.27 -2.25 -9.97
C GLU A 66 6.03 -2.97 -10.55
N ALA A 67 4.92 -3.07 -9.80
CA ALA A 67 3.73 -3.74 -10.34
C ALA A 67 2.42 -3.59 -9.51
N ILE A 68 2.11 -2.41 -9.03
CA ILE A 68 0.92 -2.25 -8.16
C ILE A 68 -0.22 -1.46 -8.82
N ALA A 69 0.12 -0.49 -9.67
CA ALA A 69 -0.84 0.52 -10.11
C ALA A 69 -2.10 -0.04 -10.78
N ALA A 70 -1.94 -1.03 -11.65
CA ALA A 70 -3.08 -1.59 -12.39
C ALA A 70 -4.08 -2.29 -11.48
N ALA A 71 -3.60 -3.06 -10.49
CA ALA A 71 -4.45 -3.81 -9.58
C ALA A 71 -5.17 -2.92 -8.56
N ALA A 72 -4.57 -1.79 -8.18
CA ALA A 72 -5.14 -0.88 -7.19
C ALA A 72 -6.09 0.16 -7.78
N ARG A 73 -6.06 0.36 -9.09
CA ARG A 73 -6.81 1.44 -9.75
C ARG A 73 -8.30 1.17 -9.75
N THR A 74 -9.08 2.15 -9.28
CA THR A 74 -10.54 2.19 -9.45
C THR A 74 -10.97 3.30 -10.40
N GLY A 75 -10.10 4.27 -10.65
CA GLY A 75 -10.40 5.47 -11.42
C GLY A 75 -11.11 6.56 -10.63
N ARG A 76 -11.31 6.36 -9.33
CA ARG A 76 -12.00 7.31 -8.45
C ARG A 76 -11.02 7.98 -7.48
N ILE A 77 -11.44 9.12 -6.96
CA ILE A 77 -10.70 9.83 -5.90
C ILE A 77 -10.46 8.88 -4.73
N GLY A 78 -9.27 8.88 -4.21
CA GLY A 78 -8.88 8.05 -3.07
C GLY A 78 -8.18 6.75 -3.44
N ASP A 79 -7.88 6.51 -4.72
CA ASP A 79 -7.12 5.33 -5.16
C ASP A 79 -5.75 5.21 -4.50
N GLY A 80 -5.19 6.35 -4.09
CA GLY A 80 -3.92 6.36 -3.39
C GLY A 80 -2.75 6.79 -4.27
N LYS A 81 -1.56 6.49 -3.79
CA LYS A 81 -0.31 6.88 -4.45
C LYS A 81 0.72 5.78 -4.31
N ILE A 82 1.65 5.78 -5.23
CA ILE A 82 2.82 4.90 -5.21
C ILE A 82 4.05 5.79 -5.16
N PHE A 83 4.92 5.52 -4.19
CA PHE A 83 6.21 6.17 -4.06
C PHE A 83 7.30 5.16 -4.38
N VAL A 84 8.21 5.53 -5.24
CA VAL A 84 9.34 4.68 -5.63
C VAL A 84 10.63 5.34 -5.19
N SER A 85 11.45 4.60 -4.47
CA SER A 85 12.75 5.07 -4.01
C SER A 85 13.83 4.04 -4.30
N SER A 86 15.06 4.52 -4.47
CA SER A 86 16.21 3.63 -4.57
C SER A 86 16.61 3.15 -3.18
N ILE A 87 17.02 1.90 -3.09
CA ILE A 87 17.55 1.30 -1.88
C ILE A 87 19.03 1.04 -2.09
N ASP A 88 19.86 1.58 -1.21
CA ASP A 88 21.31 1.40 -1.26
C ASP A 88 21.70 -0.02 -0.89
N GLU A 89 21.05 -0.60 0.12
CA GLU A 89 21.34 -1.94 0.57
C GLU A 89 20.11 -2.59 1.22
N ALA A 90 19.98 -3.91 1.08
CA ALA A 90 19.05 -4.74 1.84
C ALA A 90 19.82 -5.89 2.48
N LEU A 91 19.44 -6.25 3.69
CA LEU A 91 20.01 -7.36 4.45
C LEU A 91 18.88 -8.26 4.95
N ARG A 92 18.92 -9.52 4.59
CA ARG A 92 18.01 -10.52 5.16
C ARG A 92 18.53 -10.95 6.51
N ILE A 93 17.78 -10.67 7.56
CA ILE A 93 18.22 -10.90 8.94
C ILE A 93 18.54 -12.37 9.20
N ARG A 94 17.68 -13.28 8.74
CA ARG A 94 17.83 -14.71 9.00
C ARG A 94 19.09 -15.31 8.36
N THR A 95 19.41 -14.92 7.14
CA THR A 95 20.47 -15.56 6.35
C THR A 95 21.72 -14.72 6.19
N GLY A 96 21.65 -13.41 6.45
CA GLY A 96 22.75 -12.49 6.20
C GLY A 96 22.98 -12.15 4.74
N GLU A 97 22.11 -12.62 3.83
CA GLU A 97 22.20 -12.28 2.41
C GLU A 97 22.01 -10.77 2.19
N ARG A 98 22.72 -10.23 1.22
CA ARG A 98 22.72 -8.79 0.93
C ARG A 98 22.35 -8.50 -0.51
N GLY A 99 21.94 -7.24 -0.77
CA GLY A 99 21.60 -6.78 -2.11
C GLY A 99 20.41 -7.51 -2.69
N SER A 100 20.46 -7.83 -3.98
CA SER A 100 19.37 -8.50 -4.69
C SER A 100 19.04 -9.87 -4.11
N ASP A 101 20.01 -10.57 -3.54
CA ASP A 101 19.81 -11.89 -2.92
C ASP A 101 19.00 -11.81 -1.62
N ALA A 102 18.91 -10.64 -1.01
CA ALA A 102 18.13 -10.41 0.22
C ALA A 102 16.63 -10.23 -0.02
N ILE A 103 16.22 -10.14 -1.27
CA ILE A 103 14.84 -9.82 -1.64
C ILE A 103 14.04 -11.06 -2.05
#